data_58f9260e7126e938806f0928db9ffc5d
#
_entry.id   58f9260e7126e938806f0928db9ffc5d
#
_cell.length_a   1.000
_cell.length_b   1.000
_cell.length_c   1.000
_cell.angle_alpha   90.00
_cell.angle_beta   90.00
_cell.angle_gamma   90.00
#
_symmetry.space_group_name_H-M   'P 1'
#
loop_
_entity.id
_entity.type
_entity.pdbx_description
1 polymer ?
#
loop_
_entity_poly.entity_id
_entity_poly.type
_entity_poly.pdbx_seq_one_letter_code
_entity_poly.pdbx_strand_id
1 'polypeptide(L)'
;MLFRSAEKNIRIISLCDTVHVLCRRYALKEDAGGASAEPDLVVRTTEEDIAFEIEKSEREREFERKYGPADPDSDAENGIKREEAYRNADPGTRERLENIRRGNHESLAVYRKIVEKMPFWDTLLLHGSAVAVDGQAYLFTARSGTGKSTHTRLWRELLGDRAVMINDDKPLIRVSDSAAEIFGTPWDGKHHLSTNICVPLKAVCILERAEENSIREISAQEALPILMQQTYRPMDAAAMRQTLVLISRLMTAVRFFRLSCNMDVSAAELSYSVMSR
;
A
#
# COMPACT_ATOMS: atom_id res chain seq x y z
N MET A 1 2.08 7.81 -20.09
CA MET A 1 1.25 8.64 -19.18
C MET A 1 2.16 9.32 -18.18
N LEU A 2 1.89 10.57 -17.83
CA LEU A 2 2.53 11.29 -16.71
C LEU A 2 1.56 11.38 -15.54
N PHE A 3 1.99 11.00 -14.35
CA PHE A 3 1.20 11.09 -13.13
C PHE A 3 2.03 11.61 -11.97
N ARG A 4 1.37 12.07 -10.88
CA ARG A 4 2.04 12.60 -9.71
C ARG A 4 1.76 11.72 -8.50
N SER A 5 2.82 11.29 -7.82
CA SER A 5 2.75 10.56 -6.55
C SER A 5 3.89 10.99 -5.64
N ALA A 6 3.60 11.21 -4.36
CA ALA A 6 4.56 11.75 -3.39
C ALA A 6 5.29 13.00 -3.91
N GLU A 7 4.54 13.90 -4.58
CA GLU A 7 5.01 15.12 -5.23
C GLU A 7 6.05 14.93 -6.34
N LYS A 8 6.27 13.69 -6.79
CA LYS A 8 7.14 13.37 -7.92
C LYS A 8 6.34 13.17 -9.19
N ASN A 9 6.81 13.76 -10.28
CA ASN A 9 6.24 13.58 -11.62
C ASN A 9 6.84 12.31 -12.23
N ILE A 10 6.02 11.29 -12.41
CA ILE A 10 6.46 9.99 -12.89
C ILE A 10 5.86 9.73 -14.26
N ARG A 11 6.72 9.52 -15.26
CA ARG A 11 6.31 9.12 -16.60
C ARG A 11 6.36 7.61 -16.75
N ILE A 12 5.22 7.00 -17.03
CA ILE A 12 5.13 5.56 -17.33
C ILE A 12 5.07 5.34 -18.83
N ILE A 13 5.88 4.40 -19.30
CA ILE A 13 5.88 3.84 -20.65
C ILE A 13 5.68 2.33 -20.47
N SER A 14 4.42 1.90 -20.58
CA SER A 14 3.98 0.51 -20.36
C SER A 14 3.58 -0.16 -21.68
N LEU A 15 3.53 -1.48 -21.64
CA LEU A 15 3.10 -2.34 -22.74
C LEU A 15 1.59 -2.60 -22.73
N CYS A 16 0.95 -2.53 -21.54
CA CYS A 16 -0.48 -2.80 -21.35
C CYS A 16 -1.21 -1.55 -20.85
N ASP A 17 -2.46 -1.39 -21.26
CA ASP A 17 -3.32 -0.28 -20.83
C ASP A 17 -3.75 -0.38 -19.36
N THR A 18 -3.66 -1.55 -18.75
CA THR A 18 -4.04 -1.79 -17.34
C THR A 18 -3.38 -0.80 -16.39
N VAL A 19 -2.09 -0.51 -16.60
CA VAL A 19 -1.34 0.46 -15.79
C VAL A 19 -1.90 1.87 -15.92
N HIS A 20 -2.27 2.27 -17.15
CA HIS A 20 -2.84 3.58 -17.42
C HIS A 20 -4.22 3.74 -16.77
N VAL A 21 -5.03 2.68 -16.79
CA VAL A 21 -6.35 2.66 -16.15
C VAL A 21 -6.20 2.81 -14.63
N LEU A 22 -5.29 2.05 -14.03
CA LEU A 22 -4.99 2.09 -12.60
C LEU A 22 -4.54 3.50 -12.15
N CYS A 23 -3.61 4.10 -12.90
CA CYS A 23 -3.01 5.38 -12.53
C CYS A 23 -3.84 6.61 -12.97
N ARG A 24 -5.00 6.43 -13.63
CA ARG A 24 -5.80 7.54 -14.19
C ARG A 24 -6.15 8.62 -13.18
N ARG A 25 -6.50 8.25 -11.94
CA ARG A 25 -6.88 9.19 -10.88
C ARG A 25 -5.71 10.08 -10.42
N TYR A 26 -4.49 9.67 -10.71
CA TYR A 26 -3.24 10.34 -10.36
C TYR A 26 -2.62 11.06 -11.57
N ALA A 27 -3.18 10.92 -12.76
CA ALA A 27 -2.69 11.54 -13.98
C ALA A 27 -2.71 13.06 -13.88
N LEU A 28 -1.64 13.70 -14.34
CA LEU A 28 -1.60 15.15 -14.51
C LEU A 28 -2.49 15.55 -15.69
N LYS A 29 -3.34 16.54 -15.48
CA LYS A 29 -4.19 17.10 -16.53
C LYS A 29 -3.33 17.95 -17.48
N GLU A 30 -3.55 17.83 -18.77
CA GLU A 30 -2.83 18.59 -19.80
C GLU A 30 -3.04 20.10 -19.67
N ASP A 31 -4.23 20.52 -19.25
CA ASP A 31 -4.66 21.94 -19.19
C ASP A 31 -4.04 22.73 -18.04
N ALA A 32 -3.41 22.09 -17.07
CA ALA A 32 -2.80 22.72 -15.90
C ALA A 32 -1.27 22.91 -16.03
N GLY A 33 -0.74 22.97 -17.26
CA GLY A 33 0.72 23.02 -17.49
C GLY A 33 1.40 21.65 -17.31
N GLY A 34 0.61 20.58 -17.13
CA GLY A 34 1.13 19.23 -16.88
C GLY A 34 1.82 18.59 -18.09
N ALA A 35 1.47 18.99 -19.31
CA ALA A 35 2.10 18.47 -20.52
C ALA A 35 3.59 18.86 -20.68
N SER A 36 4.02 19.97 -20.03
CA SER A 36 5.39 20.47 -20.10
C SER A 36 6.23 20.12 -18.85
N ALA A 37 5.65 19.47 -17.84
CA ALA A 37 6.39 19.11 -16.64
C ALA A 37 7.43 18.02 -16.96
N GLU A 38 8.69 18.31 -16.70
CA GLU A 38 9.73 17.29 -16.78
C GLU A 38 9.47 16.20 -15.75
N PRO A 39 9.62 14.92 -16.11
CA PRO A 39 9.46 13.84 -15.17
C PRO A 39 10.68 13.73 -14.24
N ASP A 40 10.45 13.62 -12.93
CA ASP A 40 11.50 13.26 -11.97
C ASP A 40 11.97 11.81 -12.18
N LEU A 41 11.08 10.96 -12.69
CA LEU A 41 11.35 9.57 -13.00
C LEU A 41 10.64 9.13 -14.27
N VAL A 42 11.38 8.41 -15.13
CA VAL A 42 10.80 7.70 -16.27
C VAL A 42 10.86 6.20 -15.99
N VAL A 43 9.71 5.58 -15.88
CA VAL A 43 9.56 4.12 -15.71
C VAL A 43 9.13 3.52 -17.05
N ARG A 44 10.00 2.70 -17.59
CA ARG A 44 9.71 1.86 -18.77
C ARG A 44 9.65 0.41 -18.34
N THR A 45 8.61 -0.31 -18.74
CA THR A 45 8.50 -1.76 -18.58
C THR A 45 8.87 -2.50 -19.86
N THR A 46 9.37 -3.71 -19.69
CA THR A 46 9.75 -4.64 -20.75
C THR A 46 9.10 -6.00 -20.52
N GLU A 47 9.21 -6.91 -21.49
CA GLU A 47 8.74 -8.29 -21.34
C GLU A 47 9.44 -9.01 -20.18
N GLU A 48 10.75 -8.73 -19.99
CA GLU A 48 11.52 -9.32 -18.89
C GLU A 48 11.03 -8.85 -17.54
N ASP A 49 10.57 -7.60 -17.43
CA ASP A 49 9.98 -7.08 -16.19
C ASP A 49 8.69 -7.82 -15.83
N ILE A 50 7.83 -8.07 -16.83
CA ILE A 50 6.59 -8.82 -16.66
C ILE A 50 6.89 -10.27 -16.29
N ALA A 51 7.82 -10.92 -17.00
CA ALA A 51 8.25 -12.29 -16.73
C ALA A 51 8.80 -12.45 -15.31
N PHE A 52 9.59 -11.49 -14.84
CA PHE A 52 10.10 -11.47 -13.47
C PHE A 52 8.97 -11.48 -12.43
N GLU A 53 7.94 -10.64 -12.59
CA GLU A 53 6.82 -10.58 -11.65
C GLU A 53 5.95 -11.86 -11.72
N ILE A 54 5.82 -12.47 -12.89
CA ILE A 54 5.13 -13.76 -13.05
C ILE A 54 5.88 -14.84 -12.27
N GLU A 55 7.20 -15.00 -12.50
CA GLU A 55 8.02 -15.99 -11.83
C GLU A 55 8.04 -15.79 -10.31
N LYS A 56 8.13 -14.55 -9.85
CA LYS A 56 8.05 -14.20 -8.44
C LYS A 56 6.72 -14.65 -7.83
N SER A 57 5.60 -14.34 -8.49
CA SER A 57 4.26 -14.74 -8.03
C SER A 57 4.06 -16.26 -8.03
N GLU A 58 4.69 -16.98 -8.94
CA GLU A 58 4.66 -18.45 -8.99
C GLU A 58 5.46 -19.06 -7.84
N ARG A 59 6.64 -18.53 -7.55
CA ARG A 59 7.46 -18.94 -6.39
C ARG A 59 6.75 -18.70 -5.06
N GLU A 60 6.09 -17.56 -4.91
CA GLU A 60 5.30 -17.25 -3.72
C GLU A 60 4.16 -18.25 -3.54
N ARG A 61 3.41 -18.56 -4.60
CA ARG A 61 2.32 -19.57 -4.57
C ARG A 61 2.86 -20.99 -4.30
N GLU A 62 4.02 -21.35 -4.83
CA GLU A 62 4.64 -22.65 -4.57
C GLU A 62 5.06 -22.77 -3.11
N PHE A 63 5.63 -21.70 -2.56
CA PHE A 63 5.98 -21.63 -1.14
C PHE A 63 4.72 -21.76 -0.25
N GLU A 64 3.65 -21.05 -0.56
CA GLU A 64 2.38 -21.16 0.17
C GLU A 64 1.75 -22.55 0.08
N ARG A 65 1.83 -23.21 -1.07
CA ARG A 65 1.38 -24.61 -1.23
C ARG A 65 2.17 -25.59 -0.36
N LYS A 66 3.45 -25.34 -0.20
CA LYS A 66 4.37 -26.25 0.54
C LYS A 66 4.33 -26.03 2.06
N TYR A 67 4.20 -24.79 2.50
CA TYR A 67 4.35 -24.42 3.90
C TYR A 67 3.07 -23.83 4.51
N GLY A 68 2.00 -23.76 3.74
CA GLY A 68 0.77 -23.06 4.08
C GLY A 68 0.87 -21.55 3.75
N PRO A 69 -0.29 -20.88 3.64
CA PRO A 69 -0.32 -19.45 3.40
C PRO A 69 0.32 -18.70 4.57
N ALA A 70 1.04 -17.65 4.27
CA ALA A 70 1.62 -16.74 5.28
C ALA A 70 0.53 -16.11 6.18
N ASP A 71 -0.69 -16.08 5.68
CA ASP A 71 -1.92 -15.67 6.37
C ASP A 71 -2.97 -16.79 6.27
N PRO A 72 -3.40 -17.40 7.40
CA PRO A 72 -4.44 -18.44 7.42
C PRO A 72 -5.78 -17.98 6.83
N ASP A 73 -6.06 -16.67 6.86
CA ASP A 73 -7.26 -16.07 6.31
C ASP A 73 -7.04 -15.50 4.88
N SER A 74 -5.93 -15.86 4.25
CA SER A 74 -5.67 -15.47 2.86
C SER A 74 -6.75 -16.01 1.92
N ASP A 75 -7.03 -15.26 0.84
CA ASP A 75 -7.99 -15.61 -0.23
C ASP A 75 -7.61 -16.91 -1.01
N ALA A 76 -6.96 -17.90 -0.37
CA ALA A 76 -6.52 -19.14 -0.99
C ALA A 76 -7.69 -19.88 -1.66
N GLU A 77 -8.86 -19.88 -1.03
CA GLU A 77 -10.08 -20.48 -1.59
C GLU A 77 -10.57 -19.75 -2.85
N ASN A 78 -10.47 -18.42 -2.88
CA ASN A 78 -10.76 -17.63 -4.07
C ASN A 78 -9.70 -17.81 -5.17
N GLY A 79 -8.47 -18.10 -4.82
CA GLY A 79 -7.40 -18.45 -5.75
C GLY A 79 -7.71 -19.76 -6.49
N ILE A 80 -8.15 -20.80 -5.78
CA ILE A 80 -8.56 -22.08 -6.35
C ILE A 80 -9.76 -21.90 -7.28
N LYS A 81 -10.80 -21.19 -6.85
CA LYS A 81 -12.00 -20.91 -7.67
C LYS A 81 -11.65 -20.14 -8.96
N ARG A 82 -10.71 -19.20 -8.90
CA ARG A 82 -10.24 -18.47 -10.08
C ARG A 82 -9.47 -19.35 -11.05
N GLU A 83 -8.69 -20.30 -10.56
CA GLU A 83 -7.95 -21.23 -11.40
C GLU A 83 -8.87 -22.25 -12.06
N GLU A 84 -9.89 -22.74 -11.37
CA GLU A 84 -10.94 -23.58 -11.93
C GLU A 84 -11.77 -22.83 -12.99
N ALA A 85 -12.16 -21.59 -12.71
CA ALA A 85 -12.86 -20.74 -13.67
C ALA A 85 -12.04 -20.51 -14.95
N TYR A 86 -10.72 -20.32 -14.81
CA TYR A 86 -9.80 -20.18 -15.96
C TYR A 86 -9.71 -21.47 -16.79
N ARG A 87 -9.59 -22.63 -16.15
CA ARG A 87 -9.52 -23.94 -16.84
C ARG A 87 -10.80 -24.24 -17.63
N ASN A 88 -11.95 -23.84 -17.11
CA ASN A 88 -13.27 -24.10 -17.71
C ASN A 88 -13.72 -23.02 -18.70
N ALA A 89 -12.96 -21.93 -18.86
CA ALA A 89 -13.29 -20.83 -19.76
C ALA A 89 -13.08 -21.23 -21.23
N ASP A 90 -13.88 -20.65 -22.11
CA ASP A 90 -13.69 -20.74 -23.57
C ASP A 90 -12.38 -20.01 -24.00
N PRO A 91 -11.88 -20.28 -25.22
CA PRO A 91 -10.63 -19.69 -25.69
C PRO A 91 -10.58 -18.16 -25.66
N GLY A 92 -11.65 -17.46 -26.02
CA GLY A 92 -11.70 -16.00 -26.03
C GLY A 92 -11.69 -15.41 -24.61
N THR A 93 -12.38 -16.07 -23.69
CA THR A 93 -12.36 -15.70 -22.26
C THR A 93 -10.99 -15.98 -21.65
N ARG A 94 -10.30 -17.07 -22.01
CA ARG A 94 -8.92 -17.34 -21.56
C ARG A 94 -7.96 -16.26 -22.02
N GLU A 95 -7.96 -15.93 -23.28
CA GLU A 95 -7.11 -14.85 -23.83
C GLU A 95 -7.33 -13.54 -23.10
N ARG A 96 -8.59 -13.17 -22.84
CA ARG A 96 -8.92 -11.96 -22.08
C ARG A 96 -8.40 -12.04 -20.64
N LEU A 97 -8.51 -13.17 -19.97
CA LEU A 97 -7.99 -13.36 -18.61
C LEU A 97 -6.45 -13.32 -18.57
N GLU A 98 -5.78 -13.87 -19.58
CA GLU A 98 -4.33 -13.78 -19.73
C GLU A 98 -3.86 -12.35 -19.92
N ASN A 99 -4.54 -11.56 -20.76
CA ASN A 99 -4.23 -10.14 -20.94
C ASN A 99 -4.41 -9.34 -19.65
N ILE A 100 -5.46 -9.63 -18.86
CA ILE A 100 -5.66 -9.01 -17.55
C ILE A 100 -4.53 -9.42 -16.59
N ARG A 101 -4.17 -10.69 -16.52
CA ARG A 101 -3.07 -11.19 -15.67
C ARG A 101 -1.75 -10.53 -16.05
N ARG A 102 -1.45 -10.46 -17.34
CA ARG A 102 -0.26 -9.79 -17.86
C ARG A 102 -0.21 -8.32 -17.45
N GLY A 103 -1.29 -7.58 -17.64
CA GLY A 103 -1.38 -6.17 -17.23
C GLY A 103 -1.24 -5.98 -15.71
N ASN A 104 -1.75 -6.91 -14.90
CA ASN A 104 -1.56 -6.87 -13.46
C ASN A 104 -0.09 -7.09 -13.07
N HIS A 105 0.63 -8.03 -13.70
CA HIS A 105 2.05 -8.23 -13.45
C HIS A 105 2.89 -7.02 -13.92
N GLU A 106 2.53 -6.41 -15.07
CA GLU A 106 3.17 -5.17 -15.49
C GLU A 106 2.94 -4.04 -14.47
N SER A 107 1.74 -3.94 -13.91
CA SER A 107 1.44 -2.97 -12.84
C SER A 107 2.33 -3.17 -11.62
N LEU A 108 2.61 -4.42 -11.23
CA LEU A 108 3.56 -4.73 -10.16
C LEU A 108 5.00 -4.36 -10.52
N ALA A 109 5.40 -4.57 -11.79
CA ALA A 109 6.72 -4.17 -12.27
C ALA A 109 6.91 -2.64 -12.26
N VAL A 110 5.91 -1.88 -12.72
CA VAL A 110 5.90 -0.41 -12.61
C VAL A 110 6.03 0.02 -11.16
N TYR A 111 5.20 -0.56 -10.29
CA TYR A 111 5.22 -0.28 -8.86
C TYR A 111 6.60 -0.55 -8.25
N ARG A 112 7.19 -1.71 -8.48
CA ARG A 112 8.54 -2.07 -8.01
C ARG A 112 9.57 -1.04 -8.44
N LYS A 113 9.59 -0.69 -9.74
CA LYS A 113 10.55 0.29 -10.28
C LYS A 113 10.41 1.69 -9.66
N ILE A 114 9.20 2.08 -9.30
CA ILE A 114 8.95 3.34 -8.61
C ILE A 114 9.47 3.25 -7.17
N VAL A 115 9.04 2.24 -6.42
CA VAL A 115 9.33 2.11 -4.99
C VAL A 115 10.82 1.92 -4.72
N GLU A 116 11.56 1.28 -5.62
CA GLU A 116 13.04 1.18 -5.56
C GLU A 116 13.74 2.55 -5.56
N LYS A 117 13.11 3.60 -6.11
CA LYS A 117 13.68 4.96 -6.18
C LYS A 117 13.23 5.86 -5.03
N MET A 118 12.12 5.53 -4.39
CA MET A 118 11.52 6.37 -3.34
C MET A 118 12.46 6.68 -2.17
N PRO A 119 13.32 5.75 -1.68
CA PRO A 119 14.21 6.05 -0.56
C PRO A 119 15.16 7.21 -0.82
N PHE A 120 15.58 7.43 -2.07
CA PHE A 120 16.43 8.56 -2.45
C PHE A 120 15.70 9.92 -2.45
N TRP A 121 14.39 9.91 -2.24
CA TRP A 121 13.53 11.08 -2.05
C TRP A 121 12.89 11.09 -0.66
N ASP A 122 13.63 10.60 0.33
CA ASP A 122 13.20 10.49 1.73
C ASP A 122 11.80 9.86 1.92
N THR A 123 11.43 8.96 1.01
CA THR A 123 10.11 8.35 0.97
C THR A 123 10.23 6.84 1.08
N LEU A 124 9.45 6.23 1.98
CA LEU A 124 9.33 4.78 2.12
C LEU A 124 7.90 4.32 1.87
N LEU A 125 7.75 3.04 1.57
CA LEU A 125 6.46 2.38 1.51
C LEU A 125 6.29 1.53 2.76
N LEU A 126 5.19 1.73 3.46
CA LEU A 126 4.77 0.93 4.59
C LEU A 126 3.40 0.31 4.30
N HIS A 127 3.35 -1.01 4.16
CA HIS A 127 2.10 -1.74 3.93
C HIS A 127 1.12 -1.51 5.08
N GLY A 128 -0.03 -0.93 4.74
CA GLY A 128 -1.03 -0.55 5.72
C GLY A 128 -2.25 0.10 5.10
N SER A 129 -3.24 0.34 5.93
CA SER A 129 -4.46 1.05 5.57
C SER A 129 -4.47 2.40 6.27
N ALA A 130 -4.61 3.49 5.51
CA ALA A 130 -4.47 4.86 5.99
C ALA A 130 -5.71 5.70 5.74
N VAL A 131 -6.16 6.39 6.77
CA VAL A 131 -7.30 7.30 6.74
C VAL A 131 -6.89 8.67 7.27
N ALA A 132 -7.35 9.73 6.62
CA ALA A 132 -7.22 11.10 7.09
C ALA A 132 -8.49 11.52 7.83
N VAL A 133 -8.33 12.16 8.98
CA VAL A 133 -9.43 12.77 9.74
C VAL A 133 -9.00 14.18 10.15
N ASP A 134 -9.80 15.16 9.79
CA ASP A 134 -9.55 16.58 10.11
C ASP A 134 -8.13 17.04 9.72
N GLY A 135 -7.64 16.61 8.55
CA GLY A 135 -6.34 16.99 8.01
C GLY A 135 -5.14 16.27 8.63
N GLN A 136 -5.33 15.25 9.46
CA GLN A 136 -4.28 14.43 10.05
C GLN A 136 -4.48 12.96 9.64
N ALA A 137 -3.40 12.26 9.33
CA ALA A 137 -3.46 10.85 8.95
C ALA A 137 -3.19 9.90 10.11
N TYR A 138 -3.87 8.77 10.03
CA TYR A 138 -3.70 7.61 10.91
C TYR A 138 -3.47 6.38 10.03
N LEU A 139 -2.35 5.70 10.26
CA LEU A 139 -1.98 4.49 9.51
C LEU A 139 -2.12 3.26 10.39
N PHE A 140 -2.91 2.30 9.92
CA PHE A 140 -3.07 1.00 10.54
C PHE A 140 -2.25 -0.04 9.80
N THR A 141 -1.32 -0.68 10.52
CA THR A 141 -0.46 -1.72 9.96
C THR A 141 -0.56 -3.00 10.79
N ALA A 142 -0.38 -4.13 10.14
CA ALA A 142 -0.39 -5.46 10.74
C ALA A 142 0.02 -6.49 9.69
N ARG A 143 0.17 -7.74 10.09
CA ARG A 143 0.27 -8.86 9.15
C ARG A 143 -0.94 -8.87 8.21
N SER A 144 -0.79 -9.49 7.04
CA SER A 144 -1.91 -9.68 6.11
C SER A 144 -3.08 -10.38 6.82
N GLY A 145 -4.31 -10.07 6.42
CA GLY A 145 -5.50 -10.69 7.01
C GLY A 145 -5.93 -10.22 8.40
N THR A 146 -5.11 -9.47 9.15
CA THR A 146 -5.44 -9.05 10.54
C THR A 146 -6.69 -8.16 10.64
N GLY A 147 -7.11 -7.48 9.55
CA GLY A 147 -8.31 -6.62 9.57
C GLY A 147 -8.03 -5.13 9.38
N LYS A 148 -6.88 -4.73 8.80
CA LYS A 148 -6.53 -3.31 8.52
C LYS A 148 -7.65 -2.57 7.78
N SER A 149 -8.07 -3.10 6.63
CA SER A 149 -9.15 -2.50 5.80
C SER A 149 -10.50 -2.50 6.51
N THR A 150 -10.77 -3.52 7.33
CA THR A 150 -11.98 -3.55 8.17
C THR A 150 -11.95 -2.43 9.18
N HIS A 151 -10.82 -2.21 9.86
CA HIS A 151 -10.70 -1.17 10.88
C HIS A 151 -10.83 0.24 10.29
N THR A 152 -10.19 0.52 9.14
CA THR A 152 -10.35 1.81 8.46
C THR A 152 -11.76 2.00 7.89
N ARG A 153 -12.46 0.92 7.50
CA ARG A 153 -13.88 0.98 7.15
C ARG A 153 -14.72 1.40 8.36
N LEU A 154 -14.49 0.81 9.55
CA LEU A 154 -15.17 1.19 10.78
C LEU A 154 -14.92 2.66 11.16
N TRP A 155 -13.70 3.18 10.97
CA TRP A 155 -13.42 4.60 11.15
C TRP A 155 -14.24 5.49 10.21
N ARG A 156 -14.36 5.09 8.94
CA ARG A 156 -15.14 5.83 7.95
C ARG A 156 -16.65 5.77 8.24
N GLU A 157 -17.15 4.65 8.71
CA GLU A 157 -18.54 4.50 9.15
C GLU A 157 -18.83 5.37 10.39
N LEU A 158 -17.92 5.39 11.36
CA LEU A 158 -18.05 6.19 12.59
C LEU A 158 -17.97 7.69 12.33
N LEU A 159 -17.05 8.15 11.48
CA LEU A 159 -16.70 9.56 11.33
C LEU A 159 -17.30 10.22 10.08
N GLY A 160 -17.91 9.42 9.20
CA GLY A 160 -18.58 9.93 8.00
C GLY A 160 -17.63 10.73 7.09
N ASP A 161 -18.10 11.87 6.61
CA ASP A 161 -17.37 12.74 5.67
C ASP A 161 -16.05 13.33 6.24
N ARG A 162 -15.84 13.26 7.55
CA ARG A 162 -14.58 13.67 8.19
C ARG A 162 -13.44 12.71 7.90
N ALA A 163 -13.75 11.46 7.56
CA ALA A 163 -12.78 10.40 7.34
C ALA A 163 -12.58 10.14 5.84
N VAL A 164 -11.43 10.55 5.31
CA VAL A 164 -11.05 10.37 3.90
C VAL A 164 -10.05 9.23 3.79
N MET A 165 -10.35 8.24 2.94
CA MET A 165 -9.42 7.15 2.66
C MET A 165 -8.22 7.65 1.87
N ILE A 166 -7.01 7.50 2.44
CA ILE A 166 -5.76 7.85 1.76
C ILE A 166 -5.33 6.69 0.86
N ASN A 167 -5.18 5.50 1.44
CA ASN A 167 -4.79 4.30 0.72
C ASN A 167 -5.09 3.06 1.57
N ASP A 168 -5.49 1.95 0.95
CA ASP A 168 -5.86 0.71 1.66
C ASP A 168 -4.84 -0.44 1.50
N ASP A 169 -3.64 -0.16 1.00
CA ASP A 169 -2.63 -1.22 0.82
C ASP A 169 -1.19 -0.68 0.84
N LYS A 170 -0.90 0.30 -0.02
CA LYS A 170 0.46 0.71 -0.34
C LYS A 170 0.65 2.23 -0.30
N PRO A 171 0.37 2.90 0.84
CA PRO A 171 0.68 4.32 0.99
C PRO A 171 2.19 4.56 0.95
N LEU A 172 2.58 5.75 0.50
CA LEU A 172 3.95 6.25 0.58
C LEU A 172 4.06 7.22 1.76
N ILE A 173 5.17 7.15 2.48
CA ILE A 173 5.45 8.02 3.63
C ILE A 173 6.75 8.75 3.37
N ARG A 174 6.70 10.07 3.24
CA ARG A 174 7.88 10.93 3.22
C ARG A 174 8.24 11.28 4.66
N VAL A 175 9.51 11.11 4.99
CA VAL A 175 10.00 11.28 6.36
C VAL A 175 11.09 12.34 6.38
N SER A 176 10.84 13.42 7.08
CA SER A 176 11.85 14.43 7.44
C SER A 176 12.45 14.13 8.82
N ASP A 177 13.33 14.99 9.30
CA ASP A 177 13.99 14.82 10.61
C ASP A 177 12.99 14.90 11.79
N SER A 178 11.86 15.60 11.62
CA SER A 178 10.92 15.89 12.72
C SER A 178 9.45 15.62 12.37
N ALA A 179 9.14 15.20 11.15
CA ALA A 179 7.77 15.00 10.69
C ALA A 179 7.68 13.91 9.63
N ALA A 180 6.50 13.37 9.47
CA ALA A 180 6.17 12.46 8.39
C ALA A 180 4.87 12.89 7.70
N GLU A 181 4.81 12.71 6.40
CA GLU A 181 3.64 12.95 5.56
C GLU A 181 3.29 11.68 4.80
N ILE A 182 2.00 11.42 4.64
CA ILE A 182 1.52 10.22 3.96
C ILE A 182 0.76 10.57 2.69
N PHE A 183 0.95 9.75 1.66
CA PHE A 183 0.40 9.95 0.33
C PHE A 183 -0.40 8.74 -0.10
N GLY A 184 -1.51 8.98 -0.77
CA GLY A 184 -2.18 7.96 -1.55
C GLY A 184 -1.37 7.54 -2.77
N THR A 185 -1.60 6.32 -3.23
CA THR A 185 -0.99 5.75 -4.44
C THR A 185 -2.04 5.05 -5.28
N PRO A 186 -1.80 4.84 -6.59
CA PRO A 186 -2.71 4.04 -7.42
C PRO A 186 -2.84 2.58 -6.96
N TRP A 187 -1.85 2.05 -6.24
CA TRP A 187 -1.84 0.68 -5.71
C TRP A 187 -2.53 0.65 -4.35
N ASP A 188 -3.85 0.51 -4.34
CA ASP A 188 -4.73 0.81 -3.21
C ASP A 188 -5.63 -0.36 -2.77
N GLY A 189 -5.23 -1.58 -3.08
CA GLY A 189 -5.94 -2.79 -2.69
C GLY A 189 -7.20 -3.07 -3.52
N LYS A 190 -8.08 -3.94 -3.01
CA LYS A 190 -9.19 -4.50 -3.77
C LYS A 190 -10.33 -3.51 -4.07
N HIS A 191 -10.49 -2.47 -3.26
CA HIS A 191 -11.66 -1.59 -3.30
C HIS A 191 -11.40 -0.27 -4.06
N HIS A 192 -10.18 0.01 -4.45
CA HIS A 192 -9.77 1.19 -5.20
C HIS A 192 -10.28 2.51 -4.58
N LEU A 193 -10.11 2.63 -3.26
CA LEU A 193 -10.62 3.75 -2.45
C LEU A 193 -9.59 4.87 -2.23
N SER A 194 -8.39 4.77 -2.82
CA SER A 194 -7.35 5.77 -2.60
C SER A 194 -7.73 7.16 -3.09
N THR A 195 -7.21 8.15 -2.40
CA THR A 195 -7.32 9.56 -2.77
C THR A 195 -5.92 10.13 -2.97
N ASN A 196 -5.71 10.87 -4.06
CA ASN A 196 -4.42 11.53 -4.34
C ASN A 196 -4.27 12.79 -3.47
N ILE A 197 -4.00 12.58 -2.19
CA ILE A 197 -3.78 13.63 -1.18
C ILE A 197 -2.47 13.39 -0.45
N CYS A 198 -1.96 14.47 0.16
CA CYS A 198 -0.84 14.48 1.08
C CYS A 198 -1.32 15.11 2.39
N VAL A 199 -1.10 14.42 3.50
CA VAL A 199 -1.43 14.94 4.84
C VAL A 199 -0.38 14.52 5.87
N PRO A 200 -0.17 15.31 6.94
CA PRO A 200 0.71 14.92 8.04
C PRO A 200 0.30 13.59 8.66
N LEU A 201 1.25 12.70 8.88
CA LEU A 201 1.06 11.43 9.56
C LEU A 201 1.17 11.62 11.07
N LYS A 202 0.06 11.59 11.79
CA LYS A 202 0.00 11.79 13.23
C LYS A 202 0.40 10.55 14.00
N ALA A 203 -0.04 9.37 13.57
CA ALA A 203 0.19 8.14 14.31
C ALA A 203 0.17 6.88 13.41
N VAL A 204 0.92 5.88 13.86
CA VAL A 204 0.89 4.51 13.33
C VAL A 204 0.35 3.57 14.40
N CYS A 205 -0.66 2.78 14.06
CA CYS A 205 -1.27 1.81 14.95
C CYS A 205 -1.04 0.38 14.44
N ILE A 206 -0.50 -0.46 15.30
CA ILE A 206 -0.32 -1.89 15.04
C ILE A 206 -1.57 -2.61 15.54
N LEU A 207 -2.25 -3.33 14.62
CA LEU A 207 -3.45 -4.09 14.92
C LEU A 207 -3.11 -5.53 15.31
N GLU A 208 -3.81 -6.04 16.31
CA GLU A 208 -3.83 -7.44 16.74
C GLU A 208 -5.29 -7.88 16.95
N ARG A 209 -5.61 -9.13 16.59
CA ARG A 209 -6.95 -9.68 16.83
C ARG A 209 -7.12 -10.03 18.29
N ALA A 210 -8.23 -9.62 18.88
CA ALA A 210 -8.64 -9.97 20.23
C ALA A 210 -10.17 -9.97 20.37
N GLU A 211 -10.70 -10.63 21.38
CA GLU A 211 -12.12 -10.60 21.70
C GLU A 211 -12.51 -9.26 22.33
N GLU A 212 -11.63 -8.72 23.19
CA GLU A 212 -11.83 -7.45 23.88
C GLU A 212 -10.96 -6.35 23.26
N ASN A 213 -11.52 -5.15 23.18
CA ASN A 213 -10.83 -3.99 22.63
C ASN A 213 -9.95 -3.32 23.67
N SER A 214 -8.66 -3.16 23.38
CA SER A 214 -7.73 -2.39 24.20
C SER A 214 -6.69 -1.70 23.35
N ILE A 215 -6.31 -0.46 23.73
CA ILE A 215 -5.28 0.30 23.05
C ILE A 215 -4.28 0.88 24.03
N ARG A 216 -3.02 0.87 23.67
CA ARG A 216 -1.96 1.55 24.41
C ARG A 216 -0.97 2.21 23.48
N GLU A 217 -0.37 3.29 23.92
CA GLU A 217 0.82 3.84 23.27
C GLU A 217 2.00 2.91 23.51
N ILE A 218 2.83 2.72 22.50
CA ILE A 218 4.01 1.85 22.55
C ILE A 218 5.26 2.64 22.19
N SER A 219 6.40 2.15 22.65
CA SER A 219 7.68 2.72 22.24
C SER A 219 7.98 2.40 20.76
N ALA A 220 8.80 3.23 20.15
CA ALA A 220 9.29 2.98 18.80
C ALA A 220 10.06 1.64 18.68
N GLN A 221 10.75 1.23 19.75
CA GLN A 221 11.46 -0.06 19.81
C GLN A 221 10.47 -1.24 19.77
N GLU A 222 9.31 -1.14 20.43
CA GLU A 222 8.26 -2.17 20.32
C GLU A 222 7.61 -2.21 18.94
N ALA A 223 7.57 -1.07 18.22
CA ALA A 223 7.02 -1.00 16.86
C ALA A 223 7.99 -1.53 15.79
N LEU A 224 9.30 -1.47 16.04
CA LEU A 224 10.34 -1.76 15.03
C LEU A 224 10.17 -3.10 14.31
N PRO A 225 9.88 -4.24 14.96
CA PRO A 225 9.76 -5.52 14.26
C PRO A 225 8.67 -5.50 13.18
N ILE A 226 7.52 -4.90 13.45
CA ILE A 226 6.43 -4.82 12.49
C ILE A 226 6.73 -3.77 11.40
N LEU A 227 7.36 -2.66 11.75
CA LEU A 227 7.79 -1.67 10.76
C LEU A 227 8.76 -2.30 9.76
N MET A 228 9.75 -3.06 10.23
CA MET A 228 10.70 -3.78 9.37
C MET A 228 10.03 -4.84 8.51
N GLN A 229 9.00 -5.50 9.02
CA GLN A 229 8.26 -6.53 8.29
C GLN A 229 7.36 -5.93 7.21
N GLN A 230 6.73 -4.79 7.49
CA GLN A 230 5.71 -4.18 6.63
C GLN A 230 6.27 -3.10 5.70
N THR A 231 7.52 -2.66 5.90
CA THR A 231 8.19 -1.74 4.98
C THR A 231 8.69 -2.51 3.75
N TYR A 232 8.48 -1.92 2.57
CA TYR A 232 9.07 -2.44 1.34
C TYR A 232 10.61 -2.47 1.45
N ARG A 233 11.20 -3.58 1.07
CA ARG A 233 12.65 -3.81 1.11
C ARG A 233 13.21 -3.75 -0.30
N PRO A 234 13.87 -2.63 -0.68
CA PRO A 234 14.49 -2.51 -1.99
C PRO A 234 15.57 -3.59 -2.22
N MET A 235 15.70 -4.01 -3.47
CA MET A 235 16.76 -4.95 -3.88
C MET A 235 18.13 -4.26 -3.98
N ASP A 236 18.14 -2.97 -4.31
CA ASP A 236 19.35 -2.16 -4.34
C ASP A 236 19.88 -1.90 -2.93
N ALA A 237 21.16 -2.18 -2.70
CA ALA A 237 21.78 -2.06 -1.37
C ALA A 237 21.85 -0.62 -0.86
N ALA A 238 21.98 0.39 -1.74
CA ALA A 238 21.99 1.80 -1.34
C ALA A 238 20.59 2.25 -0.97
N ALA A 239 19.57 1.89 -1.75
CA ALA A 239 18.18 2.14 -1.43
C ALA A 239 17.76 1.45 -0.12
N MET A 240 18.22 0.21 0.13
CA MET A 240 17.95 -0.49 1.38
C MET A 240 18.58 0.22 2.60
N ARG A 241 19.84 0.68 2.49
CA ARG A 241 20.46 1.48 3.56
C ARG A 241 19.68 2.73 3.86
N GLN A 242 19.26 3.45 2.81
CA GLN A 242 18.45 4.65 2.97
C GLN A 242 17.08 4.34 3.61
N THR A 243 16.45 3.23 3.23
CA THR A 243 15.19 2.76 3.86
C THR A 243 15.35 2.56 5.36
N LEU A 244 16.46 1.97 5.82
CA LEU A 244 16.73 1.80 7.26
C LEU A 244 16.90 3.13 7.98
N VAL A 245 17.55 4.12 7.35
CA VAL A 245 17.65 5.50 7.89
C VAL A 245 16.25 6.11 8.01
N LEU A 246 15.40 5.96 7.00
CA LEU A 246 14.04 6.50 7.01
C LEU A 246 13.16 5.84 8.07
N ILE A 247 13.29 4.52 8.28
CA ILE A 247 12.60 3.83 9.38
C ILE A 247 13.03 4.43 10.72
N SER A 248 14.34 4.65 10.92
CA SER A 248 14.86 5.26 12.15
C SER A 248 14.30 6.67 12.37
N ARG A 249 14.22 7.51 11.33
CA ARG A 249 13.59 8.84 11.40
C ARG A 249 12.08 8.74 11.69
N LEU A 250 11.36 7.82 11.03
CA LEU A 250 9.93 7.61 11.26
C LEU A 250 9.66 7.26 12.72
N MET A 251 10.53 6.47 13.35
CA MET A 251 10.43 6.09 14.75
C MET A 251 10.48 7.29 15.73
N THR A 252 11.03 8.41 15.31
CA THR A 252 11.09 9.65 16.12
C THR A 252 10.06 10.70 15.68
N ALA A 253 9.53 10.58 14.47
CA ALA A 253 8.65 11.58 13.87
C ALA A 253 7.16 11.36 14.18
N VAL A 254 6.74 10.15 14.57
CA VAL A 254 5.32 9.81 14.77
C VAL A 254 5.13 9.02 16.08
N ARG A 255 3.89 9.05 16.59
CA ARG A 255 3.49 8.23 17.75
C ARG A 255 3.08 6.83 17.29
N PHE A 256 3.35 5.84 18.12
CA PHE A 256 3.01 4.45 17.87
C PHE A 256 2.01 3.92 18.89
N PHE A 257 1.05 3.15 18.40
CA PHE A 257 0.02 2.51 19.21
C PHE A 257 -0.08 1.03 18.87
N ARG A 258 -0.54 0.26 19.85
CA ARG A 258 -0.94 -1.14 19.67
C ARG A 258 -2.40 -1.26 20.07
N LEU A 259 -3.21 -1.75 19.13
CA LEU A 259 -4.64 -1.97 19.31
C LEU A 259 -4.92 -3.47 19.21
N SER A 260 -5.29 -4.08 20.31
CA SER A 260 -5.94 -5.38 20.33
C SER A 260 -7.43 -5.16 20.12
N CYS A 261 -8.02 -5.75 19.06
CA CYS A 261 -9.41 -5.44 18.74
C CYS A 261 -10.16 -6.58 18.03
N ASN A 262 -11.47 -6.53 18.21
CA ASN A 262 -12.45 -7.25 17.41
C ASN A 262 -12.91 -6.42 16.20
N MET A 263 -13.98 -6.85 15.51
CA MET A 263 -14.52 -6.17 14.32
C MET A 263 -15.73 -5.28 14.64
N ASP A 264 -15.94 -4.90 15.89
CA ASP A 264 -17.03 -4.05 16.33
C ASP A 264 -16.66 -2.55 16.17
N VAL A 265 -17.66 -1.68 16.02
CA VAL A 265 -17.48 -0.23 15.91
C VAL A 265 -16.81 0.37 17.14
N SER A 266 -17.01 -0.22 18.32
CA SER A 266 -16.36 0.18 19.57
C SER A 266 -14.83 0.15 19.49
N ALA A 267 -14.24 -0.71 18.62
CA ALA A 267 -12.81 -0.69 18.36
C ALA A 267 -12.37 0.61 17.66
N ALA A 268 -13.19 1.11 16.73
CA ALA A 268 -12.94 2.37 16.05
C ALA A 268 -13.11 3.56 17.01
N GLU A 269 -14.15 3.57 17.82
CA GLU A 269 -14.40 4.59 18.85
C GLU A 269 -13.22 4.69 19.82
N LEU A 270 -12.78 3.55 20.33
CA LEU A 270 -11.65 3.47 21.25
C LEU A 270 -10.36 4.01 20.61
N SER A 271 -10.01 3.50 19.44
CA SER A 271 -8.77 3.90 18.76
C SER A 271 -8.78 5.38 18.38
N TYR A 272 -9.89 5.90 17.86
CA TYR A 272 -10.02 7.32 17.55
C TYR A 272 -9.90 8.18 18.80
N SER A 273 -10.59 7.84 19.88
CA SER A 273 -10.59 8.61 21.13
C SER A 273 -9.18 8.75 21.76
N VAL A 274 -8.31 7.77 21.56
CA VAL A 274 -6.94 7.75 22.10
C VAL A 274 -5.93 8.38 21.13
N MET A 275 -5.98 8.01 19.85
CA MET A 275 -5.00 8.44 18.86
C MET A 275 -5.18 9.90 18.41
N SER A 276 -6.38 10.47 18.54
CA SER A 276 -6.68 11.84 18.13
C SER A 276 -6.25 12.92 19.15
N ARG A 277 -5.89 12.54 20.35
CA ARG A 277 -5.41 13.45 21.43
C ARG A 277 -4.03 14.06 21.20
#